data_77c7e2ba11b959a134696086b0e8a70e
#
_entry.id   77c7e2ba11b959a134696086b0e8a70e
#
_cell.length_a   1.000
_cell.length_b   1.000
_cell.length_c   1.000
_cell.angle_alpha   90.00
_cell.angle_beta   90.00
_cell.angle_gamma   90.00
#
_symmetry.space_group_name_H-M   'P 1'
#
loop_
_entity.id
_entity.type
_entity.pdbx_description
1 polymer ?
#
loop_
_entity_poly.entity_id
_entity_poly.type
_entity_poly.pdbx_seq_one_letter_code
_entity_poly.pdbx_strand_id
1 'polypeptide(L)'
;MWQSWFHGFHIHEKGDCKVGTEADPFPNTGGHFNPSESQHPFHAGDLPPILASDGIGILSVYTSYFTVADIINKSVVLHEGYDDFSTQPAGNSGAKIACGRILPYNY
;
A
#
# COMPACT_ATOMS: atom_id res chain seq x y z
N MET A 1 0.71 3.87 -18.06
CA MET A 1 0.18 2.51 -17.83
C MET A 1 1.13 1.76 -16.93
N TRP A 2 0.59 0.96 -16.04
CA TRP A 2 1.43 0.16 -15.14
C TRP A 2 2.10 -0.97 -15.91
N GLN A 3 3.35 -1.25 -15.54
CA GLN A 3 4.06 -2.39 -16.09
C GLN A 3 3.39 -3.70 -15.62
N SER A 4 3.30 -4.69 -16.51
CA SER A 4 2.80 -6.03 -16.17
C SER A 4 3.86 -6.78 -15.35
N TRP A 5 3.81 -6.65 -14.04
CA TRP A 5 4.79 -7.23 -13.12
C TRP A 5 4.25 -7.20 -11.69
N PHE A 6 5.09 -7.58 -10.75
CA PHE A 6 4.80 -7.47 -9.34
C PHE A 6 5.02 -6.04 -8.87
N HIS A 7 4.07 -5.52 -8.10
CA HIS A 7 4.12 -4.18 -7.54
C HIS A 7 4.00 -4.23 -6.03
N GLY A 8 4.80 -3.42 -5.33
CA GLY A 8 4.65 -3.25 -3.89
C GLY A 8 3.23 -2.78 -3.56
N PHE A 9 2.63 -3.37 -2.52
CA PHE A 9 1.25 -3.13 -2.17
C PHE A 9 1.13 -3.09 -0.65
N HIS A 10 0.76 -1.93 -0.11
CA HIS A 10 0.77 -1.71 1.32
C HIS A 10 -0.43 -0.89 1.77
N ILE A 11 -0.81 -1.06 3.04
CA ILE A 11 -1.74 -0.14 3.68
C ILE A 11 -0.91 1.00 4.28
N HIS A 12 -1.25 2.24 3.91
CA HIS A 12 -0.65 3.45 4.44
C HIS A 12 -1.51 4.04 5.54
N GLU A 13 -0.90 4.80 6.43
CA GLU A 13 -1.53 5.23 7.68
C GLU A 13 -2.65 6.24 7.51
N LYS A 14 -2.68 6.98 6.40
CA LYS A 14 -3.66 8.04 6.16
C LYS A 14 -4.46 7.79 4.89
N GLY A 15 -5.76 7.99 4.97
CA GLY A 15 -6.69 7.78 3.86
C GLY A 15 -6.89 8.99 2.98
N ASP A 16 -5.87 9.78 2.76
CA ASP A 16 -5.92 10.96 1.89
C ASP A 16 -5.20 10.67 0.58
N CYS A 17 -5.98 10.34 -0.45
CA CYS A 17 -5.48 9.99 -1.77
C CYS A 17 -5.37 11.19 -2.72
N LYS A 18 -5.14 12.39 -2.20
CA LYS A 18 -4.88 13.56 -3.05
C LYS A 18 -3.71 13.23 -4.00
N VAL A 19 -3.92 13.49 -5.29
CA VAL A 19 -3.01 13.00 -6.34
C VAL A 19 -1.60 13.57 -6.20
N GLY A 20 -1.47 14.83 -5.82
CA GLY A 20 -0.17 15.47 -5.72
C GLY A 20 0.43 15.80 -7.08
N THR A 21 1.75 15.66 -7.17
CA THR A 21 2.50 15.96 -8.40
C THR A 21 3.26 14.71 -8.86
N GLU A 22 3.80 14.78 -10.08
CA GLU A 22 4.63 13.69 -10.60
C GLU A 22 5.88 13.45 -9.74
N ALA A 23 6.45 14.52 -9.16
CA ALA A 23 7.62 14.42 -8.28
C ALA A 23 7.27 13.88 -6.89
N ASP A 24 6.02 14.07 -6.44
CA ASP A 24 5.56 13.63 -5.14
C ASP A 24 4.11 13.14 -5.25
N PRO A 25 3.89 11.95 -5.78
CA PRO A 25 2.54 11.41 -5.96
C PRO A 25 1.96 10.93 -4.63
N PHE A 26 0.67 11.20 -4.43
CA PHE A 26 -0.08 10.81 -3.23
C PHE A 26 0.64 11.18 -1.93
N PRO A 27 1.03 12.45 -1.76
CA PRO A 27 1.92 12.84 -0.66
C PRO A 27 1.30 12.73 0.72
N ASN A 28 -0.03 12.68 0.81
CA ASN A 28 -0.73 12.76 2.08
C ASN A 28 -1.07 11.39 2.68
N THR A 29 -0.63 10.28 2.07
CA THR A 29 -0.91 8.94 2.60
C THR A 29 -0.03 8.57 3.79
N GLY A 30 1.08 9.25 3.99
CA GLY A 30 2.03 8.94 5.05
C GLY A 30 2.81 7.67 4.77
N GLY A 31 3.35 7.07 5.81
CA GLY A 31 4.09 5.82 5.74
C GLY A 31 3.18 4.60 5.81
N HIS A 32 3.79 3.42 5.83
CA HIS A 32 3.06 2.17 6.01
C HIS A 32 2.35 2.15 7.36
N PHE A 33 1.15 1.56 7.39
CA PHE A 33 0.42 1.34 8.64
C PHE A 33 1.27 0.45 9.55
N ASN A 34 1.72 1.01 10.67
CA ASN A 34 2.74 0.39 11.51
C ASN A 34 2.48 0.68 13.00
N PRO A 35 1.39 0.16 13.57
CA PRO A 35 1.06 0.42 14.97
C PRO A 35 2.06 -0.17 15.97
N SER A 36 2.79 -1.20 15.58
CA SER A 36 3.77 -1.87 16.44
C SER A 36 5.19 -1.30 16.31
N GLU A 37 5.37 -0.26 15.51
CA GLU A 37 6.67 0.38 15.27
C GLU A 37 7.74 -0.64 14.85
N SER A 38 7.34 -1.56 13.97
CA SER A 38 8.24 -2.57 13.39
C SER A 38 8.97 -2.02 12.19
N GLN A 39 9.96 -2.76 11.70
CA GLN A 39 10.65 -2.45 10.45
C GLN A 39 9.99 -3.18 9.29
N HIS A 40 10.17 -2.63 8.08
CA HIS A 40 9.76 -3.31 6.86
C HIS A 40 10.53 -4.64 6.71
N PRO A 41 9.91 -5.76 6.34
CA PRO A 41 8.53 -5.95 5.87
C PRO A 41 7.56 -6.42 6.97
N PHE A 42 7.78 -6.03 8.21
CA PHE A 42 7.00 -6.47 9.35
C PHE A 42 5.98 -5.44 9.84
N HIS A 43 5.74 -4.38 9.10
CA HIS A 43 4.63 -3.47 9.38
C HIS A 43 3.30 -4.20 9.23
N ALA A 44 2.32 -3.85 10.07
CA ALA A 44 1.00 -4.48 9.96
C ALA A 44 0.39 -4.30 8.56
N GLY A 45 0.66 -3.18 7.91
CA GLY A 45 0.17 -2.88 6.56
C GLY A 45 1.01 -3.46 5.41
N ASP A 46 2.04 -4.24 5.68
CA ASP A 46 2.88 -4.82 4.63
C ASP A 46 2.20 -6.07 4.05
N LEU A 47 1.56 -5.89 2.90
CA LEU A 47 0.89 -6.95 2.17
C LEU A 47 1.84 -7.58 1.15
N PRO A 48 1.55 -8.80 0.66
CA PRO A 48 2.32 -9.36 -0.44
C PRO A 48 2.24 -8.47 -1.67
N PRO A 49 3.29 -8.47 -2.51
CA PRO A 49 3.20 -7.75 -3.79
C PRO A 49 2.03 -8.26 -4.62
N ILE A 50 1.41 -7.36 -5.34
CA ILE A 50 0.33 -7.73 -6.25
C ILE A 50 0.85 -7.86 -7.67
N LEU A 51 0.53 -8.95 -8.34
CA LEU A 51 0.83 -9.11 -9.76
C LEU A 51 -0.22 -8.34 -10.57
N ALA A 52 0.26 -7.36 -11.33
CA ALA A 52 -0.58 -6.70 -12.32
C ALA A 52 -0.27 -7.28 -13.70
N SER A 53 -1.29 -7.60 -14.44
CA SER A 53 -1.17 -8.12 -15.81
C SER A 53 -2.27 -7.50 -16.65
N ASP A 54 -1.88 -6.90 -17.76
CA ASP A 54 -2.81 -6.23 -18.67
C ASP A 54 -3.69 -5.18 -17.95
N GLY A 55 -3.07 -4.45 -17.02
CA GLY A 55 -3.74 -3.39 -16.27
C GLY A 55 -4.63 -3.85 -15.12
N ILE A 56 -4.61 -5.14 -14.78
CA ILE A 56 -5.46 -5.72 -13.74
C ILE A 56 -4.61 -6.47 -12.73
N GLY A 57 -4.86 -6.24 -11.45
CA GLY A 57 -4.28 -7.02 -10.36
C GLY A 57 -5.35 -7.39 -9.34
N ILE A 58 -5.36 -8.63 -8.91
CA ILE A 58 -6.28 -9.14 -7.90
C ILE A 58 -5.48 -9.90 -6.86
N LEU A 59 -5.69 -9.56 -5.59
CA LEU A 59 -5.02 -10.22 -4.48
C LEU A 59 -6.02 -10.50 -3.37
N SER A 60 -5.94 -11.71 -2.83
CA SER A 60 -6.66 -12.08 -1.61
C SER A 60 -5.66 -12.73 -0.67
N VAL A 61 -5.63 -12.28 0.58
CA VAL A 61 -4.63 -12.73 1.55
C VAL A 61 -5.24 -12.77 2.94
N TYR A 62 -4.83 -13.76 3.72
CA TYR A 62 -5.13 -13.81 5.16
C TYR A 62 -4.03 -13.09 5.92
N THR A 63 -4.43 -12.27 6.88
CA THR A 63 -3.50 -11.67 7.84
C THR A 63 -4.17 -11.59 9.21
N SER A 64 -3.37 -11.76 10.26
CA SER A 64 -3.79 -11.56 11.64
C SER A 64 -3.25 -10.25 12.22
N TYR A 65 -2.53 -9.44 11.43
CA TYR A 65 -1.88 -8.22 11.92
C TYR A 65 -2.85 -7.07 12.15
N PHE A 66 -4.04 -7.12 11.55
CA PHE A 66 -5.06 -6.10 11.76
C PHE A 66 -6.45 -6.68 11.49
N THR A 67 -7.44 -5.97 12.00
CA THR A 67 -8.85 -6.20 11.66
C THR A 67 -9.33 -5.15 10.66
N VAL A 68 -10.49 -5.37 10.07
CA VAL A 68 -11.10 -4.36 9.18
C VAL A 68 -11.28 -3.02 9.92
N ALA A 69 -11.71 -3.07 11.19
CA ALA A 69 -11.90 -1.84 11.99
C ALA A 69 -10.60 -1.04 12.15
N ASP A 70 -9.46 -1.71 12.21
CA ASP A 70 -8.15 -1.05 12.38
C ASP A 70 -7.75 -0.22 11.17
N ILE A 71 -8.22 -0.57 9.98
CA ILE A 71 -7.76 0.03 8.73
C ILE A 71 -8.79 0.95 8.07
N ILE A 72 -9.97 1.08 8.62
CA ILE A 72 -10.96 2.05 8.13
C ILE A 72 -10.35 3.45 8.16
N ASN A 73 -10.60 4.23 7.11
CA ASN A 73 -10.08 5.58 6.89
C ASN A 73 -8.56 5.64 6.64
N LYS A 74 -7.92 4.51 6.43
CA LYS A 74 -6.56 4.43 5.89
C LYS A 74 -6.61 4.27 4.37
N SER A 75 -5.49 4.01 3.74
CA SER A 75 -5.43 3.82 2.29
C SER A 75 -4.66 2.57 1.93
N VAL A 76 -4.99 2.00 0.78
CA VAL A 76 -4.14 1.03 0.09
C VAL A 76 -3.38 1.75 -1.01
N VAL A 77 -2.10 1.47 -1.12
CA VAL A 77 -1.22 2.14 -2.09
C VAL A 77 -0.49 1.10 -2.91
N LEU A 78 -0.53 1.29 -4.22
CA LEU A 78 0.23 0.49 -5.17
C LEU A 78 1.48 1.26 -5.57
N HIS A 79 2.62 0.59 -5.59
CA HIS A 79 3.91 1.19 -5.92
C HIS A 79 4.36 0.80 -7.32
N GLU A 80 5.24 1.61 -7.89
CA GLU A 80 5.76 1.44 -9.24
C GLU A 80 6.56 0.15 -9.39
N GLY A 81 7.42 -0.16 -8.42
CA GLY A 81 8.31 -1.31 -8.45
C GLY A 81 7.91 -2.40 -7.47
N TYR A 82 8.64 -3.50 -7.51
CA TYR A 82 8.43 -4.58 -6.56
C TYR A 82 9.01 -4.24 -5.18
N ASP A 83 8.45 -4.90 -4.17
CA ASP A 83 8.93 -4.81 -2.79
C ASP A 83 10.06 -5.80 -2.60
N ASP A 84 11.23 -5.35 -2.14
CA ASP A 84 12.39 -6.22 -1.91
C ASP A 84 12.37 -6.90 -0.52
N PHE A 85 11.38 -6.57 0.31
CA PHE A 85 11.17 -7.11 1.65
C PHE A 85 12.29 -6.79 2.66
N SER A 86 13.16 -5.87 2.38
CA SER A 86 14.30 -5.60 3.25
C SER A 86 14.68 -4.13 3.38
N THR A 87 14.66 -3.36 2.31
CA THR A 87 15.05 -1.96 2.33
C THR A 87 14.09 -1.13 3.16
N GLN A 88 14.64 -0.34 4.10
CA GLN A 88 13.83 0.54 4.92
C GLN A 88 13.61 1.88 4.22
N PRO A 89 12.47 2.52 4.41
CA PRO A 89 11.32 2.06 5.21
C PRO A 89 10.29 1.25 4.42
N ALA A 90 10.41 1.11 3.12
CA ALA A 90 9.29 0.69 2.28
C ALA A 90 9.65 -0.35 1.21
N GLY A 91 10.78 -1.06 1.37
CA GLY A 91 11.15 -2.12 0.44
C GLY A 91 11.61 -1.65 -0.93
N ASN A 92 12.00 -0.39 -1.05
CA ASN A 92 12.47 0.21 -2.31
C ASN A 92 11.47 0.05 -3.46
N SER A 93 10.18 0.07 -3.15
CA SER A 93 9.12 -0.15 -4.16
C SER A 93 8.92 1.03 -5.10
N GLY A 94 9.55 2.17 -4.83
CA GLY A 94 9.48 3.34 -5.69
C GLY A 94 8.24 4.18 -5.47
N ALA A 95 7.88 4.96 -6.49
CA ALA A 95 6.79 5.91 -6.41
C ALA A 95 5.44 5.23 -6.18
N LYS A 96 4.54 5.95 -5.53
CA LYS A 96 3.14 5.55 -5.39
C LYS A 96 2.43 5.82 -6.71
N ILE A 97 1.83 4.81 -7.33
CA ILE A 97 1.17 4.96 -8.62
C ILE A 97 -0.34 4.87 -8.56
N ALA A 98 -0.88 4.33 -7.47
CA ALA A 98 -2.33 4.28 -7.26
C ALA A 98 -2.64 4.29 -5.77
N CYS A 99 -3.78 4.85 -5.42
CA CYS A 99 -4.23 4.97 -4.04
C CYS A 99 -5.73 4.73 -3.96
N GLY A 100 -6.16 3.94 -2.99
CA GLY A 100 -7.57 3.73 -2.69
C GLY A 100 -7.84 3.98 -1.21
N ARG A 101 -8.90 4.72 -0.90
CA ARG A 101 -9.32 4.90 0.50
C ARG A 101 -10.11 3.69 0.97
N ILE A 102 -9.86 3.31 2.21
CA ILE A 102 -10.61 2.24 2.86
C ILE A 102 -11.76 2.89 3.63
N LEU A 103 -12.96 2.75 3.10
CA LEU A 103 -14.15 3.43 3.62
C LEU A 103 -15.00 2.50 4.48
N PRO A 104 -15.76 3.05 5.46
CA PRO A 104 -16.73 2.25 6.18
C PRO A 104 -17.76 1.66 5.21
N TYR A 105 -18.13 0.40 5.44
CA TYR A 105 -19.20 -0.22 4.67
C TYR A 105 -20.55 0.18 5.26
N ASN A 106 -21.43 0.72 4.41
CA ASN A 106 -22.77 1.11 4.81
C ASN A 106 -23.77 0.10 4.21
N TYR A 107 -24.51 -0.54 5.11
CA TYR A 107 -25.56 -1.48 4.71
C TYR A 107 -26.86 -0.76 4.36
#